data_aa54e4c93de9ef36632c4fd72008fac9
#
_entry.id   aa54e4c93de9ef36632c4fd72008fac9
#
_cell.length_a   1.000
_cell.length_b   1.000
_cell.length_c   1.000
_cell.angle_alpha   90.00
_cell.angle_beta   90.00
_cell.angle_gamma   90.00
#
_symmetry.space_group_name_H-M   'P 1'
#
loop_
_entity.id
_entity.type
_entity.pdbx_description
1 polymer ?
#
loop_
_entity_poly.entity_id
_entity_poly.type
_entity_poly.pdbx_seq_one_letter_code
_entity_poly.pdbx_strand_id
1 'polypeptide(L)'
;MANHTDSVGFFAAEVLEKTAARQPQKTAIIAKEEQLTFGELNHQAQALASHLQREGIRRGDRVGLLLPNSTAIPLSYYATQKIGAVTVILDARLKGKELQGVLSDADLSLLIVHSQLFSEVEENFKTLTSIPTWIVNGTGTRSFESRRATSAGTVSAPNLQADDDALILYTSGTTGEPKGVVLSYRNLNQYPRVMGEFGITDTSTIRGCILPMSHIVGPVVCNELAERGYTLVIFDQINPITLLEGIQKYRVGVFESVPIVFQLLMGVKNLASYDTSSVKIAAMMGTSIPLPLLRAFQSAQPHIKVIQGYGLTETSPLITLVEPNQAEARVGSIGRAVPGVEVKIIDQAGNELGVDEPGEIITRGPHVMKGYFRRPDATAERVHDGWLYTGDVGKRGADGYYYHLGRRDDMIITGGLNVYPAEVENLIYTFPGVQENIVFAIPDSKRGQVIGAAVVPHPGAQLSEKELLAFLRANLANFKVPDKIVVRDSLPRTSSGKSIRDAQTLLAN
;
A
#
# COMPACT_ATOMS: atom_id res chain seq x y z
N MET A 1 4.44 7.88 -33.24
CA MET A 1 4.77 7.37 -31.87
C MET A 1 6.12 7.99 -31.52
N ALA A 2 6.09 9.12 -30.82
CA ALA A 2 7.32 9.84 -30.45
C ALA A 2 7.94 9.16 -29.21
N ASN A 3 9.23 8.88 -29.30
CA ASN A 3 10.05 8.37 -28.21
C ASN A 3 10.09 9.38 -27.06
N HIS A 4 9.22 9.20 -26.05
CA HIS A 4 9.22 9.97 -24.79
C HIS A 4 10.14 9.35 -23.73
N THR A 5 11.27 8.78 -24.10
CA THR A 5 12.11 7.98 -23.19
C THR A 5 13.27 8.72 -22.53
N ASP A 6 13.50 10.02 -22.78
CA ASP A 6 14.81 10.61 -22.37
C ASP A 6 14.78 11.93 -21.60
N SER A 7 13.70 12.33 -20.90
CA SER A 7 13.74 13.58 -20.12
C SER A 7 12.95 13.64 -18.82
N VAL A 8 12.40 12.54 -18.34
CA VAL A 8 11.79 12.53 -17.00
C VAL A 8 12.91 12.24 -15.99
N GLY A 9 13.24 13.22 -15.14
CA GLY A 9 14.25 13.04 -14.09
C GLY A 9 13.87 11.85 -13.21
N PHE A 10 14.79 10.90 -13.03
CA PHE A 10 14.57 9.72 -12.17
C PHE A 10 14.47 10.07 -10.68
N PHE A 11 14.91 11.27 -10.29
CA PHE A 11 15.05 11.64 -8.90
C PHE A 11 13.94 12.59 -8.48
N ALA A 12 13.05 12.16 -7.58
CA ALA A 12 11.90 12.95 -7.16
C ALA A 12 12.30 14.33 -6.61
N ALA A 13 13.47 14.46 -5.96
CA ALA A 13 13.97 15.72 -5.46
C ALA A 13 14.31 16.72 -6.59
N GLU A 14 14.94 16.27 -7.68
CA GLU A 14 15.22 17.12 -8.84
C GLU A 14 13.94 17.50 -9.58
N VAL A 15 13.00 16.55 -9.68
CA VAL A 15 11.70 16.79 -10.30
C VAL A 15 10.91 17.80 -9.48
N LEU A 16 10.96 17.70 -8.14
CA LEU A 16 10.36 18.69 -7.24
C LEU A 16 10.96 20.09 -7.46
N GLU A 17 12.28 20.22 -7.60
CA GLU A 17 12.95 21.51 -7.89
C GLU A 17 12.42 22.14 -9.19
N LYS A 18 12.34 21.34 -10.26
CA LYS A 18 11.80 21.79 -11.55
C LYS A 18 10.34 22.22 -11.42
N THR A 19 9.53 21.48 -10.66
CA THR A 19 8.12 21.79 -10.43
C THR A 19 7.94 23.02 -9.55
N ALA A 20 8.74 23.15 -8.49
CA ALA A 20 8.78 24.35 -7.64
C ALA A 20 9.18 25.61 -8.41
N ALA A 21 10.13 25.50 -9.34
CA ALA A 21 10.52 26.63 -10.21
C ALA A 21 9.40 27.06 -11.17
N ARG A 22 8.60 26.08 -11.69
CA ARG A 22 7.49 26.37 -12.62
C ARG A 22 6.25 26.95 -11.93
N GLN A 23 5.96 26.52 -10.71
CA GLN A 23 4.72 26.88 -9.98
C GLN A 23 4.96 27.09 -8.47
N PRO A 24 5.86 28.05 -8.08
CA PRO A 24 6.33 28.20 -6.71
C PRO A 24 5.22 28.52 -5.70
N GLN A 25 4.18 29.24 -6.14
CA GLN A 25 3.07 29.70 -5.29
C GLN A 25 1.89 28.72 -5.23
N LYS A 26 1.91 27.67 -6.06
CA LYS A 26 0.84 26.68 -6.04
C LYS A 26 0.96 25.83 -4.77
N THR A 27 -0.17 25.58 -4.13
CA THR A 27 -0.26 24.65 -3.01
C THR A 27 0.17 23.25 -3.44
N ALA A 28 1.18 22.70 -2.78
CA ALA A 28 1.68 21.35 -2.97
C ALA A 28 1.03 20.38 -2.00
N ILE A 29 1.01 20.74 -0.71
CA ILE A 29 0.53 19.86 0.37
C ILE A 29 -0.40 20.62 1.30
N ILE A 30 -1.47 19.94 1.72
CA ILE A 30 -2.38 20.34 2.80
C ILE A 30 -2.43 19.18 3.80
N ALA A 31 -2.09 19.44 5.08
CA ALA A 31 -2.18 18.48 6.16
C ALA A 31 -2.66 19.18 7.44
N LYS A 32 -3.88 18.87 7.91
CA LYS A 32 -4.54 19.59 9.00
C LYS A 32 -4.55 21.12 8.75
N GLU A 33 -3.90 21.86 9.66
CA GLU A 33 -3.78 23.31 9.59
C GLU A 33 -2.54 23.78 8.80
N GLU A 34 -1.65 22.86 8.41
CA GLU A 34 -0.46 23.20 7.67
C GLU A 34 -0.69 23.11 6.16
N GLN A 35 -0.27 24.15 5.46
CA GLN A 35 -0.30 24.22 4.00
C GLN A 35 1.07 24.65 3.52
N LEU A 36 1.60 23.93 2.53
CA LEU A 36 2.86 24.24 1.89
C LEU A 36 2.67 24.44 0.39
N THR A 37 3.24 25.51 -0.14
CA THR A 37 3.40 25.69 -1.59
C THR A 37 4.56 24.82 -2.11
N PHE A 38 4.67 24.64 -3.44
CA PHE A 38 5.82 23.94 -4.03
C PHE A 38 7.14 24.64 -3.72
N GLY A 39 7.16 25.98 -3.70
CA GLY A 39 8.32 26.76 -3.31
C GLY A 39 8.76 26.49 -1.87
N GLU A 40 7.81 26.52 -0.92
CA GLU A 40 8.05 26.24 0.50
C GLU A 40 8.47 24.79 0.73
N LEU A 41 7.79 23.83 0.09
CA LEU A 41 8.12 22.40 0.19
C LEU A 41 9.58 22.16 -0.25
N ASN A 42 9.97 22.68 -1.41
CA ASN A 42 11.32 22.53 -1.90
C ASN A 42 12.36 23.25 -1.01
N HIS A 43 12.06 24.48 -0.56
CA HIS A 43 12.94 25.24 0.31
C HIS A 43 13.17 24.53 1.66
N GLN A 44 12.10 24.05 2.30
CA GLN A 44 12.20 23.36 3.58
C GLN A 44 12.90 21.99 3.44
N ALA A 45 12.64 21.24 2.36
CA ALA A 45 13.35 20.00 2.06
C ALA A 45 14.85 20.26 1.84
N GLN A 46 15.22 21.38 1.18
CA GLN A 46 16.61 21.79 0.99
C GLN A 46 17.29 22.15 2.32
N ALA A 47 16.58 22.84 3.22
CA ALA A 47 17.07 23.16 4.55
C ALA A 47 17.39 21.90 5.36
N LEU A 48 16.44 20.95 5.38
CA LEU A 48 16.62 19.65 6.04
C LEU A 48 17.79 18.87 5.43
N ALA A 49 17.91 18.81 4.11
CA ALA A 49 19.02 18.17 3.40
C ALA A 49 20.39 18.75 3.80
N SER A 50 20.48 20.08 3.91
CA SER A 50 21.70 20.77 4.38
C SER A 50 22.04 20.37 5.83
N HIS A 51 21.05 20.25 6.71
CA HIS A 51 21.28 19.78 8.08
C HIS A 51 21.69 18.31 8.14
N LEU A 52 21.10 17.43 7.33
CA LEU A 52 21.53 16.03 7.22
C LEU A 52 23.01 15.93 6.84
N GLN A 53 23.47 16.69 5.84
CA GLN A 53 24.88 16.70 5.46
C GLN A 53 25.80 17.25 6.56
N ARG A 54 25.37 18.26 7.32
CA ARG A 54 26.14 18.80 8.47
C ARG A 54 26.26 17.77 9.60
N GLU A 55 25.27 16.92 9.79
CA GLU A 55 25.32 15.81 10.75
C GLU A 55 26.09 14.58 10.21
N GLY A 56 26.71 14.72 9.02
CA GLY A 56 27.58 13.69 8.44
C GLY A 56 26.85 12.66 7.57
N ILE A 57 25.54 12.81 7.36
CA ILE A 57 24.77 11.89 6.50
C ILE A 57 25.21 12.07 5.04
N ARG A 58 25.47 10.95 4.38
CA ARG A 58 25.99 10.88 3.02
C ARG A 58 25.15 9.96 2.15
N ARG A 59 25.46 9.92 0.84
CA ARG A 59 24.86 8.96 -0.11
C ARG A 59 24.99 7.53 0.42
N GLY A 60 23.86 6.81 0.40
CA GLY A 60 23.74 5.42 0.87
C GLY A 60 23.52 5.25 2.36
N ASP A 61 23.69 6.32 3.17
CA ASP A 61 23.31 6.26 4.59
C ASP A 61 21.80 6.17 4.76
N ARG A 62 21.36 5.49 5.81
CA ARG A 62 19.95 5.21 6.05
C ARG A 62 19.36 6.16 7.08
N VAL A 63 18.34 6.91 6.64
CA VAL A 63 17.57 7.82 7.49
C VAL A 63 16.20 7.24 7.79
N GLY A 64 15.98 6.88 9.04
CA GLY A 64 14.72 6.32 9.52
C GLY A 64 13.63 7.37 9.69
N LEU A 65 12.42 7.11 9.26
CA LEU A 65 11.22 7.93 9.47
C LEU A 65 10.19 7.15 10.27
N LEU A 66 10.02 7.46 11.54
CA LEU A 66 8.98 6.90 12.42
C LEU A 66 7.93 7.99 12.70
N LEU A 67 7.06 8.20 11.74
CA LEU A 67 6.17 9.37 11.67
C LEU A 67 4.73 8.96 11.34
N PRO A 68 3.73 9.55 11.99
CA PRO A 68 2.35 9.50 11.49
C PRO A 68 2.21 10.34 10.21
N ASN A 69 1.07 10.17 9.51
CA ASN A 69 0.75 10.97 8.34
C ASN A 69 0.83 12.46 8.66
N SER A 70 1.75 13.16 8.03
CA SER A 70 2.00 14.61 8.22
C SER A 70 2.89 15.13 7.11
N THR A 71 3.09 16.45 7.05
CA THR A 71 4.04 17.11 6.14
C THR A 71 5.50 16.70 6.38
N ALA A 72 5.83 16.20 7.58
CA ALA A 72 7.18 15.76 7.91
C ALA A 72 7.66 14.58 7.06
N ILE A 73 6.74 13.67 6.62
CA ILE A 73 7.11 12.54 5.76
C ILE A 73 7.61 13.02 4.39
N PRO A 74 6.83 13.77 3.58
CA PRO A 74 7.33 14.23 2.28
C PRO A 74 8.52 15.17 2.41
N LEU A 75 8.59 16.06 3.41
CA LEU A 75 9.74 16.91 3.66
C LEU A 75 11.02 16.10 3.90
N SER A 76 10.96 15.09 4.78
CA SER A 76 12.09 14.20 5.07
C SER A 76 12.46 13.34 3.87
N TYR A 77 11.46 12.81 3.17
CA TYR A 77 11.65 12.01 1.95
C TYR A 77 12.42 12.78 0.86
N TYR A 78 11.99 13.99 0.54
CA TYR A 78 12.73 14.80 -0.43
C TYR A 78 14.11 15.23 0.08
N ALA A 79 14.25 15.54 1.38
CA ALA A 79 15.53 15.91 1.96
C ALA A 79 16.56 14.78 1.85
N THR A 80 16.17 13.54 2.14
CA THR A 80 17.04 12.37 2.00
C THR A 80 17.45 12.14 0.55
N GLN A 81 16.51 12.28 -0.38
CA GLN A 81 16.79 12.11 -1.80
C GLN A 81 17.73 13.20 -2.36
N LYS A 82 17.64 14.45 -1.87
CA LYS A 82 18.56 15.53 -2.27
C LYS A 82 20.02 15.22 -1.98
N ILE A 83 20.31 14.39 -1.00
CA ILE A 83 21.69 14.01 -0.63
C ILE A 83 22.04 12.57 -0.99
N GLY A 84 21.11 11.83 -1.62
CA GLY A 84 21.30 10.43 -1.99
C GLY A 84 21.32 9.48 -0.81
N ALA A 85 20.78 9.87 0.34
CA ALA A 85 20.55 8.98 1.47
C ALA A 85 19.35 8.08 1.20
N VAL A 86 19.36 6.89 1.75
CA VAL A 86 18.26 5.91 1.65
C VAL A 86 17.21 6.22 2.71
N THR A 87 15.99 6.49 2.30
CA THR A 87 14.88 6.66 3.23
C THR A 87 14.46 5.30 3.76
N VAL A 88 14.36 5.13 5.08
CA VAL A 88 13.80 3.94 5.73
C VAL A 88 12.50 4.34 6.40
N ILE A 89 11.37 3.97 5.82
CA ILE A 89 10.08 4.32 6.40
C ILE A 89 9.60 3.21 7.33
N LEU A 90 9.30 3.59 8.57
CA LEU A 90 8.89 2.72 9.65
C LEU A 90 7.41 2.95 9.96
N ASP A 91 6.66 1.88 10.16
CA ASP A 91 5.25 2.01 10.52
C ASP A 91 5.11 2.54 11.95
N ALA A 92 4.49 3.71 12.09
CA ALA A 92 4.26 4.37 13.37
C ALA A 92 3.36 3.57 14.34
N ARG A 93 2.77 2.48 13.89
CA ARG A 93 1.93 1.56 14.68
C ARG A 93 2.73 0.40 15.28
N LEU A 94 3.96 0.18 14.84
CA LEU A 94 4.84 -0.84 15.39
C LEU A 94 5.18 -0.53 16.84
N LYS A 95 5.21 -1.55 17.69
CA LYS A 95 5.49 -1.43 19.12
C LYS A 95 6.40 -2.56 19.63
N GLY A 96 6.99 -2.33 20.79
CA GLY A 96 7.74 -3.36 21.52
C GLY A 96 8.75 -4.10 20.66
N LYS A 97 8.69 -5.43 20.67
CA LYS A 97 9.65 -6.30 19.97
C LYS A 97 9.65 -6.15 18.45
N GLU A 98 8.50 -5.87 17.83
CA GLU A 98 8.41 -5.64 16.38
C GLU A 98 9.20 -4.39 15.98
N LEU A 99 8.96 -3.27 16.65
CA LEU A 99 9.68 -2.03 16.40
C LEU A 99 11.18 -2.21 16.69
N GLN A 100 11.53 -2.91 17.78
CA GLN A 100 12.91 -3.22 18.11
C GLN A 100 13.60 -4.02 17.02
N GLY A 101 12.96 -5.07 16.51
CA GLY A 101 13.50 -5.90 15.44
C GLY A 101 13.81 -5.08 14.18
N VAL A 102 12.85 -4.26 13.76
CA VAL A 102 13.01 -3.41 12.57
C VAL A 102 14.10 -2.35 12.77
N LEU A 103 14.14 -1.65 13.91
CA LEU A 103 15.15 -0.64 14.18
C LEU A 103 16.57 -1.25 14.27
N SER A 104 16.70 -2.45 14.81
CA SER A 104 17.99 -3.16 14.90
C SER A 104 18.48 -3.65 13.53
N ASP A 105 17.56 -4.09 12.66
CA ASP A 105 17.91 -4.56 11.30
C ASP A 105 18.23 -3.41 10.34
N ALA A 106 17.55 -2.26 10.49
CA ALA A 106 17.62 -1.13 9.55
C ALA A 106 18.99 -0.42 9.53
N ASP A 107 19.84 -0.58 10.52
CA ASP A 107 21.18 0.01 10.61
C ASP A 107 21.18 1.52 10.27
N LEU A 108 20.38 2.27 11.04
CA LEU A 108 20.11 3.68 10.78
C LEU A 108 21.31 4.58 11.13
N SER A 109 21.59 5.54 10.27
CA SER A 109 22.55 6.62 10.52
C SER A 109 21.90 7.84 11.21
N LEU A 110 20.58 8.02 11.07
CA LEU A 110 19.78 9.05 11.73
C LEU A 110 18.33 8.58 11.80
N LEU A 111 17.63 8.97 12.87
CA LEU A 111 16.18 8.74 13.05
C LEU A 111 15.42 10.05 13.12
N ILE A 112 14.36 10.20 12.33
CA ILE A 112 13.37 11.27 12.44
C ILE A 112 12.11 10.65 13.03
N VAL A 113 11.71 11.09 14.22
CA VAL A 113 10.61 10.49 14.99
C VAL A 113 9.63 11.55 15.49
N HIS A 114 8.34 11.22 15.52
CA HIS A 114 7.33 12.10 16.11
C HIS A 114 7.43 12.08 17.64
N SER A 115 7.25 13.24 18.29
CA SER A 115 7.39 13.39 19.74
C SER A 115 6.54 12.42 20.56
N GLN A 116 5.34 12.06 20.10
CA GLN A 116 4.47 11.09 20.76
C GLN A 116 5.02 9.64 20.74
N LEU A 117 5.92 9.32 19.81
CA LEU A 117 6.54 8.00 19.68
C LEU A 117 7.95 7.97 20.26
N PHE A 118 8.52 9.14 20.52
CA PHE A 118 9.91 9.26 20.95
C PHE A 118 10.15 8.64 22.33
N SER A 119 9.25 8.82 23.30
CA SER A 119 9.37 8.24 24.64
C SER A 119 9.40 6.71 24.60
N GLU A 120 8.56 6.09 23.77
CA GLU A 120 8.56 4.63 23.59
C GLU A 120 9.88 4.14 22.99
N VAL A 121 10.44 4.88 22.02
CA VAL A 121 11.76 4.59 21.43
C VAL A 121 12.88 4.74 22.48
N GLU A 122 12.87 5.83 23.25
CA GLU A 122 13.91 6.13 24.23
C GLU A 122 13.91 5.13 25.42
N GLU A 123 12.73 4.76 25.92
CA GLU A 123 12.57 3.86 27.07
C GLU A 123 12.89 2.40 26.71
N ASN A 124 12.46 1.95 25.54
CA ASN A 124 12.58 0.54 25.12
C ASN A 124 13.87 0.21 24.39
N PHE A 125 14.60 1.22 23.86
CA PHE A 125 15.72 1.00 22.95
C PHE A 125 17.00 1.74 23.38
N LYS A 126 17.52 1.42 24.56
CA LYS A 126 18.78 2.00 25.08
C LYS A 126 19.96 1.91 24.12
N THR A 127 19.97 0.92 23.23
CA THR A 127 20.98 0.74 22.18
C THR A 127 20.87 1.79 21.06
N LEU A 128 19.70 2.41 20.89
CA LEU A 128 19.47 3.45 19.89
C LEU A 128 19.83 4.87 20.36
N THR A 129 20.20 5.04 21.62
CA THR A 129 20.62 6.35 22.17
C THR A 129 21.88 6.90 21.49
N SER A 130 22.61 6.07 20.75
CA SER A 130 23.77 6.48 19.95
C SER A 130 23.39 7.01 18.56
N ILE A 131 22.16 6.78 18.07
CA ILE A 131 21.72 7.24 16.75
C ILE A 131 21.27 8.70 16.85
N PRO A 132 21.83 9.63 16.06
CA PRO A 132 21.33 11.00 15.95
C PRO A 132 19.84 11.01 15.69
N THR A 133 19.09 11.80 16.46
CA THR A 133 17.62 11.77 16.39
C THR A 133 17.06 13.17 16.25
N TRP A 134 16.18 13.38 15.26
CA TRP A 134 15.37 14.59 15.11
C TRP A 134 13.94 14.31 15.56
N ILE A 135 13.35 15.25 16.30
CA ILE A 135 12.02 15.07 16.87
C ILE A 135 11.04 16.05 16.23
N VAL A 136 10.06 15.50 15.52
CA VAL A 136 8.93 16.26 14.96
C VAL A 136 7.98 16.62 16.09
N ASN A 137 7.55 17.88 16.13
CA ASN A 137 6.85 18.51 17.25
C ASN A 137 7.67 18.48 18.57
N GLY A 138 8.99 18.47 18.45
CA GLY A 138 9.92 18.56 19.56
C GLY A 138 10.51 19.96 19.72
N THR A 139 11.23 20.17 20.81
CA THR A 139 11.90 21.44 21.16
C THR A 139 13.41 21.24 21.29
N GLY A 140 14.14 22.36 21.35
CA GLY A 140 15.59 22.37 21.60
C GLY A 140 16.42 21.93 20.38
N THR A 141 17.60 21.37 20.66
CA THR A 141 18.60 21.03 19.64
C THR A 141 18.20 19.88 18.72
N ARG A 142 17.22 19.06 19.11
CA ARG A 142 16.69 17.94 18.29
C ARG A 142 15.46 18.32 17.48
N SER A 143 14.96 19.57 17.55
CA SER A 143 13.74 19.98 16.85
C SER A 143 13.88 19.89 15.33
N PHE A 144 12.95 19.17 14.73
CA PHE A 144 12.78 19.09 13.28
C PHE A 144 12.33 20.44 12.71
N GLU A 145 11.39 21.12 13.40
CA GLU A 145 10.82 22.39 12.98
C GLU A 145 11.89 23.50 12.89
N SER A 146 12.81 23.54 13.87
CA SER A 146 13.89 24.52 13.83
C SER A 146 14.81 24.35 12.60
N ARG A 147 15.02 23.10 12.17
CA ARG A 147 15.86 22.78 11.02
C ARG A 147 15.19 23.13 9.69
N ARG A 148 13.90 22.82 9.53
CA ARG A 148 13.19 23.17 8.30
C ARG A 148 12.92 24.66 8.13
N ALA A 149 12.93 25.43 9.21
CA ALA A 149 12.72 26.88 9.21
C ALA A 149 14.00 27.68 8.92
N THR A 150 15.18 27.07 8.92
CA THR A 150 16.43 27.78 8.64
C THR A 150 16.60 28.10 7.16
N SER A 151 17.48 29.05 6.85
CA SER A 151 17.89 29.29 5.47
C SER A 151 18.48 28.02 4.87
N ALA A 152 18.01 27.66 3.69
CA ALA A 152 18.54 26.52 2.95
C ALA A 152 20.02 26.77 2.59
N GLY A 153 20.88 25.93 3.14
CA GLY A 153 22.30 25.91 2.74
C GLY A 153 22.46 25.25 1.37
N THR A 154 23.66 25.44 0.78
CA THR A 154 24.03 24.70 -0.43
C THR A 154 24.13 23.20 -0.09
N VAL A 155 23.48 22.37 -0.85
CA VAL A 155 23.58 20.91 -0.78
C VAL A 155 24.41 20.44 -1.95
N SER A 156 25.43 19.64 -1.68
CA SER A 156 26.18 18.96 -2.73
C SER A 156 25.29 17.86 -3.31
N ALA A 157 24.83 18.05 -4.55
CA ALA A 157 24.04 17.03 -5.24
C ALA A 157 24.91 15.79 -5.50
N PRO A 158 24.49 14.60 -5.08
CA PRO A 158 25.22 13.38 -5.37
C PRO A 158 25.06 12.99 -6.83
N ASN A 159 26.08 12.32 -7.40
CA ASN A 159 25.95 11.69 -8.71
C ASN A 159 25.16 10.39 -8.56
N LEU A 160 23.82 10.48 -8.59
CA LEU A 160 22.90 9.34 -8.42
C LEU A 160 22.73 8.56 -9.71
N GLN A 161 22.54 7.26 -9.57
CA GLN A 161 22.14 6.35 -10.66
C GLN A 161 20.72 5.86 -10.45
N ALA A 162 20.03 5.54 -11.54
CA ALA A 162 18.63 5.07 -11.47
C ALA A 162 18.46 3.81 -10.59
N ASP A 163 19.52 2.99 -10.51
CA ASP A 163 19.51 1.73 -9.74
C ASP A 163 20.13 1.88 -8.33
N ASP A 164 20.47 3.10 -7.90
CA ASP A 164 20.84 3.34 -6.51
C ASP A 164 19.64 3.06 -5.56
N ASP A 165 19.98 2.65 -4.34
CA ASP A 165 18.97 2.44 -3.29
C ASP A 165 18.35 3.78 -2.90
N ALA A 166 17.03 3.88 -2.96
CA ALA A 166 16.28 5.10 -2.65
C ALA A 166 15.44 4.95 -1.40
N LEU A 167 14.91 3.72 -1.18
CA LEU A 167 13.92 3.46 -0.15
C LEU A 167 14.06 2.04 0.39
N ILE A 168 13.87 1.89 1.70
CA ILE A 168 13.65 0.60 2.35
C ILE A 168 12.30 0.66 3.08
N LEU A 169 11.45 -0.33 2.83
CA LEU A 169 10.16 -0.52 3.49
C LEU A 169 10.10 -1.90 4.14
N TYR A 170 9.76 -1.94 5.41
CA TYR A 170 9.62 -3.21 6.12
C TYR A 170 8.23 -3.80 5.92
N THR A 171 8.19 -5.08 5.54
CA THR A 171 6.96 -5.88 5.41
C THR A 171 6.96 -6.98 6.46
N SER A 172 5.77 -7.33 6.96
CA SER A 172 5.60 -8.52 7.81
C SER A 172 5.84 -9.77 6.95
N GLY A 173 6.99 -10.41 7.10
CA GLY A 173 7.28 -11.68 6.41
C GLY A 173 6.31 -12.79 6.84
N THR A 174 6.07 -13.76 5.96
CA THR A 174 5.31 -15.00 6.28
C THR A 174 5.97 -15.82 7.38
N THR A 175 7.27 -15.63 7.61
CA THR A 175 8.08 -16.27 8.66
C THR A 175 8.03 -15.55 10.02
N GLY A 176 7.30 -14.44 10.14
CA GLY A 176 7.15 -13.65 11.36
C GLY A 176 8.22 -12.58 11.57
N GLU A 177 9.38 -12.65 10.91
CA GLU A 177 10.40 -11.59 10.97
C GLU A 177 10.18 -10.56 9.85
N PRO A 178 10.13 -9.27 10.18
CA PRO A 178 10.03 -8.21 9.18
C PRO A 178 11.23 -8.23 8.23
N LYS A 179 10.96 -8.04 6.92
CA LYS A 179 12.00 -7.95 5.88
C LYS A 179 11.97 -6.56 5.24
N GLY A 180 13.13 -5.90 5.15
CA GLY A 180 13.28 -4.61 4.50
C GLY A 180 13.34 -4.76 2.98
N VAL A 181 12.32 -4.33 2.25
CA VAL A 181 12.28 -4.31 0.78
C VAL A 181 13.09 -3.12 0.28
N VAL A 182 14.13 -3.37 -0.51
CA VAL A 182 14.99 -2.33 -1.09
C VAL A 182 14.48 -1.93 -2.45
N LEU A 183 14.12 -0.66 -2.60
CA LEU A 183 13.63 -0.07 -3.85
C LEU A 183 14.60 1.00 -4.38
N SER A 184 14.91 0.93 -5.67
CA SER A 184 15.72 1.93 -6.38
C SER A 184 14.86 3.11 -6.83
N TYR A 185 15.53 4.18 -7.27
CA TYR A 185 14.86 5.30 -7.93
C TYR A 185 14.08 4.83 -9.17
N ARG A 186 14.63 3.91 -9.95
CA ARG A 186 13.95 3.30 -11.11
C ARG A 186 12.64 2.63 -10.72
N ASN A 187 12.65 1.86 -9.64
CA ASN A 187 11.45 1.16 -9.17
C ASN A 187 10.33 2.15 -8.82
N LEU A 188 10.67 3.19 -8.05
CA LEU A 188 9.70 4.18 -7.55
C LEU A 188 9.07 5.04 -8.65
N ASN A 189 9.73 5.19 -9.79
CA ASN A 189 9.23 6.00 -10.91
C ASN A 189 8.19 5.28 -11.79
N GLN A 190 8.01 3.97 -11.61
CA GLN A 190 7.03 3.23 -12.39
C GLN A 190 5.59 3.67 -12.07
N TYR A 191 5.28 3.91 -10.80
CA TYR A 191 3.93 4.30 -10.37
C TYR A 191 3.48 5.65 -10.95
N PRO A 192 4.22 6.77 -10.82
CA PRO A 192 3.85 8.04 -11.43
C PRO A 192 3.64 7.94 -12.94
N ARG A 193 4.48 7.16 -13.61
CA ARG A 193 4.36 6.92 -15.05
C ARG A 193 3.02 6.27 -15.40
N VAL A 194 2.67 5.17 -14.71
CA VAL A 194 1.40 4.46 -14.93
C VAL A 194 0.20 5.39 -14.66
N MET A 195 0.20 6.11 -13.53
CA MET A 195 -0.89 7.04 -13.20
C MET A 195 -1.08 8.11 -14.30
N GLY A 196 0.00 8.58 -14.87
CA GLY A 196 -0.04 9.54 -15.98
C GLY A 196 -0.52 8.94 -17.29
N GLU A 197 -0.05 7.76 -17.68
CA GLU A 197 -0.46 7.08 -18.91
C GLU A 197 -1.96 6.76 -18.91
N PHE A 198 -2.54 6.44 -17.74
CA PHE A 198 -3.98 6.23 -17.57
C PHE A 198 -4.78 7.52 -17.35
N GLY A 199 -4.14 8.69 -17.31
CA GLY A 199 -4.80 9.98 -17.10
C GLY A 199 -5.53 10.09 -15.77
N ILE A 200 -5.03 9.42 -14.73
CA ILE A 200 -5.65 9.39 -13.40
C ILE A 200 -5.40 10.71 -12.68
N THR A 201 -4.21 11.28 -12.84
CA THR A 201 -3.81 12.55 -12.22
C THR A 201 -3.17 13.50 -13.22
N ASP A 202 -3.41 14.79 -13.02
CA ASP A 202 -2.81 15.90 -13.74
C ASP A 202 -2.52 17.08 -12.81
N THR A 203 -2.02 18.19 -13.34
CA THR A 203 -1.69 19.37 -12.54
C THR A 203 -2.91 20.01 -11.84
N SER A 204 -4.13 19.81 -12.33
CA SER A 204 -5.36 20.33 -11.73
C SER A 204 -5.92 19.43 -10.64
N THR A 205 -5.41 18.23 -10.50
CA THR A 205 -5.89 17.24 -9.55
C THR A 205 -5.67 17.72 -8.10
N ILE A 206 -6.62 17.44 -7.24
CA ILE A 206 -6.44 17.46 -5.78
C ILE A 206 -6.57 16.03 -5.32
N ARG A 207 -5.45 15.46 -4.85
CA ARG A 207 -5.38 14.06 -4.43
C ARG A 207 -5.46 13.92 -2.92
N GLY A 208 -6.37 13.08 -2.43
CA GLY A 208 -6.46 12.71 -1.01
C GLY A 208 -5.61 11.47 -0.70
N CYS A 209 -4.71 11.56 0.29
CA CYS A 209 -3.96 10.44 0.84
C CYS A 209 -4.48 10.13 2.26
N ILE A 210 -5.28 9.08 2.38
CA ILE A 210 -5.83 8.61 3.66
C ILE A 210 -5.09 7.37 4.19
N LEU A 211 -4.43 6.65 3.30
CA LEU A 211 -3.62 5.48 3.70
C LEU A 211 -2.38 5.92 4.47
N PRO A 212 -1.86 5.07 5.36
CA PRO A 212 -0.60 5.36 6.05
C PRO A 212 0.54 5.61 5.06
N MET A 213 1.13 6.78 5.11
CA MET A 213 2.30 7.11 4.27
C MET A 213 3.55 6.32 4.66
N SER A 214 3.48 5.56 5.75
CA SER A 214 4.49 4.55 6.13
C SER A 214 4.47 3.30 5.25
N HIS A 215 3.48 3.14 4.39
CA HIS A 215 3.44 2.13 3.34
C HIS A 215 3.99 2.68 2.01
N ILE A 216 4.17 1.79 1.02
CA ILE A 216 4.68 2.15 -0.31
C ILE A 216 3.90 3.28 -0.98
N VAL A 217 2.62 3.45 -0.64
CA VAL A 217 1.79 4.53 -1.16
C VAL A 217 2.36 5.92 -0.85
N GLY A 218 2.95 6.13 0.33
CA GLY A 218 3.53 7.42 0.71
C GLY A 218 4.65 7.88 -0.25
N PRO A 219 5.74 7.12 -0.42
CA PRO A 219 6.82 7.45 -1.35
C PRO A 219 6.36 7.62 -2.80
N VAL A 220 5.51 6.71 -3.31
CA VAL A 220 5.09 6.82 -4.72
C VAL A 220 4.17 8.00 -4.97
N VAL A 221 3.36 8.39 -4.00
CA VAL A 221 2.54 9.62 -4.07
C VAL A 221 3.42 10.87 -4.00
N CYS A 222 4.52 10.85 -3.23
CA CYS A 222 5.50 11.93 -3.24
C CYS A 222 6.18 12.06 -4.61
N ASN A 223 6.61 10.95 -5.23
CA ASN A 223 7.18 10.98 -6.57
C ASN A 223 6.17 11.55 -7.60
N GLU A 224 4.94 11.10 -7.53
CA GLU A 224 3.87 11.58 -8.41
C GLU A 224 3.53 13.06 -8.17
N LEU A 225 3.49 13.52 -6.90
CA LEU A 225 3.34 14.94 -6.54
C LEU A 225 4.40 15.81 -7.21
N ALA A 226 5.67 15.40 -7.12
CA ALA A 226 6.77 16.12 -7.75
C ALA A 226 6.61 16.16 -9.27
N GLU A 227 6.26 15.05 -9.91
CA GLU A 227 6.16 14.93 -11.37
C GLU A 227 4.94 15.66 -11.94
N ARG A 228 3.76 15.42 -11.37
CA ARG A 228 2.49 15.95 -11.87
C ARG A 228 2.21 17.37 -11.39
N GLY A 229 2.77 17.78 -10.27
CA GLY A 229 2.56 19.11 -9.70
C GLY A 229 1.12 19.36 -9.25
N TYR A 230 0.41 18.34 -8.79
CA TYR A 230 -0.95 18.44 -8.22
C TYR A 230 -0.93 18.94 -6.77
N THR A 231 -2.07 19.03 -6.12
CA THR A 231 -2.17 19.32 -4.68
C THR A 231 -2.47 18.03 -3.92
N LEU A 232 -1.66 17.70 -2.90
CA LEU A 232 -1.83 16.54 -2.04
C LEU A 232 -2.49 16.94 -0.72
N VAL A 233 -3.63 16.36 -0.38
CA VAL A 233 -4.30 16.47 0.92
C VAL A 233 -3.96 15.22 1.73
N ILE A 234 -3.24 15.38 2.84
CA ILE A 234 -2.85 14.29 3.74
C ILE A 234 -3.82 14.22 4.91
N PHE A 235 -4.51 13.09 5.05
CA PHE A 235 -5.36 12.79 6.20
C PHE A 235 -4.55 12.05 7.26
N ASP A 236 -4.63 12.50 8.50
CA ASP A 236 -3.86 11.94 9.62
C ASP A 236 -4.48 10.67 10.21
N GLN A 237 -5.77 10.44 9.94
CA GLN A 237 -6.53 9.30 10.46
C GLN A 237 -7.42 8.68 9.40
N ILE A 238 -7.61 7.36 9.50
CA ILE A 238 -8.64 6.64 8.74
C ILE A 238 -9.98 6.85 9.43
N ASN A 239 -10.63 7.97 9.13
CA ASN A 239 -11.97 8.31 9.64
C ASN A 239 -12.85 8.72 8.47
N PRO A 240 -14.01 8.04 8.22
CA PRO A 240 -14.86 8.32 7.09
C PRO A 240 -15.49 9.72 7.12
N ILE A 241 -15.80 10.26 8.31
CA ILE A 241 -16.35 11.61 8.44
C ILE A 241 -15.29 12.65 8.05
N THR A 242 -14.07 12.55 8.62
CA THR A 242 -12.97 13.45 8.30
C THR A 242 -12.62 13.40 6.81
N LEU A 243 -12.68 12.21 6.19
CA LEU A 243 -12.45 12.06 4.76
C LEU A 243 -13.53 12.78 3.95
N LEU A 244 -14.82 12.63 4.27
CA LEU A 244 -15.93 13.29 3.58
C LEU A 244 -15.86 14.82 3.73
N GLU A 245 -15.61 15.32 4.95
CA GLU A 245 -15.38 16.73 5.21
C GLU A 245 -14.21 17.29 4.41
N GLY A 246 -13.10 16.55 4.36
CA GLY A 246 -11.93 16.93 3.58
C GLY A 246 -12.18 16.91 2.07
N ILE A 247 -12.90 15.89 1.56
CA ILE A 247 -13.34 15.84 0.15
C ILE A 247 -14.12 17.09 -0.20
N GLN A 248 -15.13 17.44 0.58
CA GLN A 248 -15.96 18.63 0.37
C GLN A 248 -15.15 19.93 0.49
N LYS A 249 -14.37 20.08 1.58
CA LYS A 249 -13.62 21.30 1.89
C LYS A 249 -12.54 21.59 0.85
N TYR A 250 -11.77 20.57 0.48
CA TYR A 250 -10.61 20.73 -0.39
C TYR A 250 -10.89 20.36 -1.85
N ARG A 251 -12.12 19.93 -2.16
CA ARG A 251 -12.52 19.52 -3.53
C ARG A 251 -11.63 18.38 -4.05
N VAL A 252 -11.40 17.37 -3.23
CA VAL A 252 -10.59 16.20 -3.59
C VAL A 252 -11.18 15.54 -4.84
N GLY A 253 -10.35 15.35 -5.86
CA GLY A 253 -10.74 14.78 -7.15
C GLY A 253 -10.38 13.31 -7.31
N VAL A 254 -9.31 12.88 -6.61
CA VAL A 254 -8.81 11.50 -6.64
C VAL A 254 -8.43 11.07 -5.24
N PHE A 255 -8.84 9.90 -4.80
CA PHE A 255 -8.30 9.28 -3.58
C PHE A 255 -8.18 7.76 -3.76
N GLU A 256 -7.28 7.18 -2.99
CA GLU A 256 -7.11 5.73 -2.93
C GLU A 256 -7.26 5.23 -1.50
N SER A 257 -7.85 4.05 -1.36
CA SER A 257 -7.96 3.38 -0.08
C SER A 257 -8.18 1.88 -0.21
N VAL A 258 -8.24 1.21 0.92
CA VAL A 258 -8.56 -0.21 1.02
C VAL A 258 -10.07 -0.41 1.15
N PRO A 259 -10.65 -1.57 0.76
CA PRO A 259 -12.09 -1.79 0.77
C PRO A 259 -12.80 -1.48 2.08
N ILE A 260 -12.16 -1.72 3.24
CA ILE A 260 -12.75 -1.41 4.55
C ILE A 260 -13.09 0.08 4.72
N VAL A 261 -12.29 0.99 4.16
CA VAL A 261 -12.57 2.43 4.23
C VAL A 261 -13.81 2.77 3.42
N PHE A 262 -13.98 2.16 2.24
CA PHE A 262 -15.19 2.34 1.43
C PHE A 262 -16.43 1.77 2.14
N GLN A 263 -16.28 0.66 2.85
CA GLN A 263 -17.35 0.09 3.67
C GLN A 263 -17.75 1.04 4.82
N LEU A 264 -16.76 1.65 5.49
CA LEU A 264 -17.00 2.65 6.52
C LEU A 264 -17.68 3.90 5.96
N LEU A 265 -17.30 4.36 4.75
CA LEU A 265 -17.96 5.46 4.04
C LEU A 265 -19.43 5.14 3.77
N MET A 266 -19.73 3.93 3.27
CA MET A 266 -21.10 3.48 3.01
C MET A 266 -21.94 3.36 4.28
N GLY A 267 -21.31 3.18 5.45
CA GLY A 267 -21.96 3.17 6.77
C GLY A 267 -22.31 4.55 7.33
N VAL A 268 -21.88 5.64 6.71
CA VAL A 268 -22.15 7.00 7.19
C VAL A 268 -23.63 7.35 6.95
N LYS A 269 -24.39 7.57 8.03
CA LYS A 269 -25.85 7.77 8.00
C LYS A 269 -26.32 8.87 7.04
N ASN A 270 -25.56 9.94 6.87
CA ASN A 270 -25.93 11.09 6.05
C ASN A 270 -24.93 11.28 4.90
N LEU A 271 -24.46 10.21 4.27
CA LEU A 271 -23.49 10.26 3.18
C LEU A 271 -23.90 11.25 2.07
N ALA A 272 -25.19 11.26 1.71
CA ALA A 272 -25.75 12.16 0.68
C ALA A 272 -25.70 13.66 1.06
N SER A 273 -25.45 14.02 2.32
CA SER A 273 -25.31 15.43 2.74
C SER A 273 -23.93 16.01 2.47
N TYR A 274 -22.94 15.18 2.15
CA TYR A 274 -21.59 15.62 1.79
C TYR A 274 -21.46 15.84 0.29
N ASP A 275 -20.87 16.97 -0.10
CA ASP A 275 -20.59 17.25 -1.51
C ASP A 275 -19.34 16.47 -1.97
N THR A 276 -19.58 15.33 -2.62
CA THR A 276 -18.56 14.48 -3.25
C THR A 276 -18.40 14.71 -4.74
N SER A 277 -19.07 15.72 -5.32
CA SER A 277 -19.12 15.98 -6.77
C SER A 277 -17.75 16.26 -7.41
N SER A 278 -16.76 16.65 -6.60
CA SER A 278 -15.38 16.83 -7.06
C SER A 278 -14.65 15.53 -7.35
N VAL A 279 -15.04 14.43 -6.70
CA VAL A 279 -14.36 13.14 -6.84
C VAL A 279 -14.64 12.55 -8.22
N LYS A 280 -13.59 12.37 -9.00
CA LYS A 280 -13.65 11.73 -10.33
C LYS A 280 -13.27 10.26 -10.27
N ILE A 281 -12.28 9.93 -9.43
CA ILE A 281 -11.70 8.58 -9.34
C ILE A 281 -11.53 8.19 -7.88
N ALA A 282 -11.97 6.97 -7.57
CA ALA A 282 -11.70 6.29 -6.31
C ALA A 282 -10.94 4.99 -6.60
N ALA A 283 -9.71 4.87 -6.09
CA ALA A 283 -8.91 3.67 -6.25
C ALA A 283 -9.10 2.72 -5.06
N MET A 284 -9.60 1.53 -5.32
CA MET A 284 -9.71 0.46 -4.34
C MET A 284 -8.54 -0.50 -4.51
N MET A 285 -7.65 -0.57 -3.51
CA MET A 285 -6.38 -1.31 -3.61
C MET A 285 -6.08 -2.11 -2.34
N GLY A 286 -5.09 -2.99 -2.41
CA GLY A 286 -4.52 -3.69 -1.26
C GLY A 286 -5.15 -5.02 -0.88
N THR A 287 -6.42 -5.24 -1.20
CA THR A 287 -7.12 -6.53 -1.06
C THR A 287 -8.19 -6.69 -2.13
N SER A 288 -8.72 -7.90 -2.31
CA SER A 288 -9.87 -8.14 -3.19
C SER A 288 -11.07 -7.29 -2.79
N ILE A 289 -11.76 -6.74 -3.78
CA ILE A 289 -12.96 -5.91 -3.56
C ILE A 289 -14.20 -6.82 -3.58
N PRO A 290 -14.99 -6.87 -2.51
CA PRO A 290 -16.27 -7.56 -2.52
C PRO A 290 -17.22 -6.92 -3.53
N LEU A 291 -17.82 -7.72 -4.42
CA LEU A 291 -18.77 -7.23 -5.43
C LEU A 291 -19.94 -6.42 -4.82
N PRO A 292 -20.56 -6.85 -3.71
CA PRO A 292 -21.62 -6.06 -3.10
C PRO A 292 -21.17 -4.65 -2.68
N LEU A 293 -19.95 -4.53 -2.14
CA LEU A 293 -19.38 -3.24 -1.76
C LEU A 293 -19.17 -2.35 -2.98
N LEU A 294 -18.59 -2.90 -4.05
CA LEU A 294 -18.38 -2.16 -5.30
C LEU A 294 -19.71 -1.63 -5.86
N ARG A 295 -20.72 -2.48 -5.96
CA ARG A 295 -22.07 -2.11 -6.44
C ARG A 295 -22.75 -1.08 -5.55
N ALA A 296 -22.69 -1.26 -4.23
CA ALA A 296 -23.24 -0.31 -3.27
C ALA A 296 -22.58 1.06 -3.41
N PHE A 297 -21.25 1.09 -3.51
CA PHE A 297 -20.49 2.34 -3.70
C PHE A 297 -20.83 3.01 -5.02
N GLN A 298 -20.85 2.28 -6.13
CA GLN A 298 -21.21 2.83 -7.45
C GLN A 298 -22.66 3.29 -7.53
N SER A 299 -23.59 2.61 -6.86
CA SER A 299 -25.00 3.06 -6.77
C SER A 299 -25.15 4.33 -5.95
N ALA A 300 -24.42 4.47 -4.86
CA ALA A 300 -24.45 5.67 -4.01
C ALA A 300 -23.69 6.85 -4.62
N GLN A 301 -22.65 6.58 -5.42
CA GLN A 301 -21.73 7.56 -6.01
C GLN A 301 -21.51 7.28 -7.50
N PRO A 302 -22.56 7.37 -8.35
CA PRO A 302 -22.51 6.93 -9.75
C PRO A 302 -21.58 7.78 -10.64
N HIS A 303 -21.21 8.97 -10.19
CA HIS A 303 -20.29 9.87 -10.91
C HIS A 303 -18.82 9.52 -10.69
N ILE A 304 -18.50 8.70 -9.66
CA ILE A 304 -17.15 8.33 -9.33
C ILE A 304 -16.73 7.06 -10.10
N LYS A 305 -15.66 7.17 -10.88
CA LYS A 305 -15.05 6.01 -11.53
C LYS A 305 -14.21 5.24 -10.52
N VAL A 306 -14.46 3.93 -10.43
CA VAL A 306 -13.64 3.06 -9.57
C VAL A 306 -12.54 2.43 -10.41
N ILE A 307 -11.30 2.46 -9.89
CA ILE A 307 -10.17 1.69 -10.40
C ILE A 307 -9.71 0.70 -9.35
N GLN A 308 -9.10 -0.39 -9.81
CA GLN A 308 -8.57 -1.43 -8.94
C GLN A 308 -7.15 -1.78 -9.40
N GLY A 309 -6.21 -1.84 -8.47
CA GLY A 309 -4.82 -2.22 -8.76
C GLY A 309 -4.38 -3.38 -7.87
N TYR A 310 -3.48 -4.20 -8.42
CA TYR A 310 -2.81 -5.27 -7.69
C TYR A 310 -1.30 -5.10 -7.77
N GLY A 311 -0.67 -5.38 -6.66
CA GLY A 311 0.76 -5.42 -6.49
C GLY A 311 1.19 -5.53 -5.04
N LEU A 312 2.49 -5.48 -4.82
CA LEU A 312 3.15 -5.73 -3.55
C LEU A 312 4.11 -4.56 -3.25
N THR A 313 4.60 -4.47 -2.03
CA THR A 313 5.70 -3.56 -1.70
C THR A 313 6.91 -3.85 -2.58
N GLU A 314 7.19 -5.14 -2.84
CA GLU A 314 8.26 -5.64 -3.71
C GLU A 314 8.08 -5.26 -5.19
N THR A 315 6.96 -4.65 -5.56
CA THR A 315 6.64 -4.26 -6.95
C THR A 315 6.28 -2.77 -7.11
N SER A 316 6.58 -1.92 -6.16
CA SER A 316 6.62 -0.44 -6.18
C SER A 316 5.35 0.32 -6.61
N PRO A 317 4.15 0.02 -6.24
CA PRO A 317 3.45 -1.17 -5.76
C PRO A 317 2.60 -1.88 -6.84
N LEU A 318 2.70 -1.52 -8.13
CA LEU A 318 1.67 -1.84 -9.12
C LEU A 318 2.17 -2.82 -10.20
N ILE A 319 1.50 -3.97 -10.31
CA ILE A 319 1.70 -5.00 -11.33
C ILE A 319 0.62 -4.88 -12.40
N THR A 320 -0.64 -4.84 -11.96
CA THR A 320 -1.81 -4.80 -12.85
C THR A 320 -2.80 -3.74 -12.42
N LEU A 321 -3.64 -3.28 -13.36
CA LEU A 321 -4.67 -2.29 -13.13
C LEU A 321 -5.94 -2.66 -13.89
N VAL A 322 -7.10 -2.52 -13.24
CA VAL A 322 -8.41 -2.46 -13.88
C VAL A 322 -8.69 -1.01 -14.24
N GLU A 323 -8.86 -0.75 -15.54
CA GLU A 323 -9.02 0.61 -16.06
C GLU A 323 -10.31 1.28 -15.54
N PRO A 324 -10.35 2.61 -15.50
CA PRO A 324 -11.59 3.34 -15.19
C PRO A 324 -12.76 2.86 -16.06
N ASN A 325 -13.95 2.70 -15.47
CA ASN A 325 -15.19 2.18 -16.08
C ASN A 325 -15.22 0.67 -16.37
N GLN A 326 -14.19 -0.11 -16.03
CA GLN A 326 -14.18 -1.55 -16.21
C GLN A 326 -14.41 -2.32 -14.90
N ALA A 327 -14.41 -1.66 -13.74
CA ALA A 327 -14.45 -2.30 -12.43
C ALA A 327 -15.67 -3.24 -12.25
N GLU A 328 -16.87 -2.80 -12.68
CA GLU A 328 -18.09 -3.63 -12.56
C GLU A 328 -18.10 -4.78 -13.56
N ALA A 329 -17.67 -4.55 -14.81
CA ALA A 329 -17.60 -5.58 -15.84
C ALA A 329 -16.50 -6.62 -15.57
N ARG A 330 -15.54 -6.28 -14.70
CA ARG A 330 -14.35 -7.08 -14.40
C ARG A 330 -14.23 -7.45 -12.92
N VAL A 331 -15.35 -7.66 -12.27
CA VAL A 331 -15.38 -8.06 -10.86
C VAL A 331 -14.56 -9.32 -10.63
N GLY A 332 -13.76 -9.29 -9.55
CA GLY A 332 -12.84 -10.37 -9.20
C GLY A 332 -11.53 -10.36 -9.99
N SER A 333 -11.42 -9.52 -11.04
CA SER A 333 -10.17 -9.31 -11.75
C SER A 333 -9.27 -8.33 -11.00
N ILE A 334 -7.97 -8.58 -11.07
CA ILE A 334 -6.92 -7.64 -10.64
C ILE A 334 -6.40 -6.77 -11.80
N GLY A 335 -7.00 -6.87 -12.98
CA GLY A 335 -6.69 -6.04 -14.14
C GLY A 335 -5.75 -6.70 -15.15
N ARG A 336 -5.19 -5.87 -16.04
CA ARG A 336 -4.15 -6.21 -17.01
C ARG A 336 -2.80 -5.68 -16.54
N ALA A 337 -1.73 -6.28 -17.03
CA ALA A 337 -0.37 -5.79 -16.77
C ALA A 337 -0.26 -4.31 -17.16
N VAL A 338 0.32 -3.51 -16.25
CA VAL A 338 0.55 -2.09 -16.55
C VAL A 338 1.72 -1.91 -17.54
N PRO A 339 1.82 -0.78 -18.25
CA PRO A 339 2.86 -0.55 -19.22
C PRO A 339 4.28 -0.79 -18.68
N GLY A 340 5.08 -1.55 -19.44
CA GLY A 340 6.45 -1.91 -19.05
C GLY A 340 6.58 -3.05 -18.05
N VAL A 341 5.48 -3.71 -17.70
CA VAL A 341 5.43 -4.85 -16.78
C VAL A 341 5.03 -6.11 -17.53
N GLU A 342 5.78 -7.18 -17.30
CA GLU A 342 5.46 -8.52 -17.78
C GLU A 342 4.84 -9.34 -16.63
N VAL A 343 3.80 -10.10 -16.92
CA VAL A 343 3.11 -10.97 -15.95
C VAL A 343 2.90 -12.33 -16.58
N LYS A 344 3.21 -13.39 -15.85
CA LYS A 344 2.94 -14.78 -16.23
C LYS A 344 2.23 -15.52 -15.13
N ILE A 345 1.50 -16.55 -15.51
CA ILE A 345 0.98 -17.57 -14.60
C ILE A 345 1.78 -18.85 -14.87
N ILE A 346 2.39 -19.44 -13.85
CA ILE A 346 3.26 -20.60 -13.99
C ILE A 346 2.83 -21.75 -13.09
N ASP A 347 3.17 -22.97 -13.52
CA ASP A 347 3.05 -24.18 -12.70
C ASP A 347 4.22 -24.32 -11.70
N GLN A 348 4.22 -25.40 -10.92
CA GLN A 348 5.30 -25.69 -9.96
C GLN A 348 6.65 -26.04 -10.64
N ALA A 349 6.63 -26.44 -11.91
CA ALA A 349 7.83 -26.71 -12.70
C ALA A 349 8.39 -25.45 -13.39
N GLY A 350 7.69 -24.30 -13.28
CA GLY A 350 8.07 -23.03 -13.92
C GLY A 350 7.57 -22.85 -15.34
N ASN A 351 6.72 -23.76 -15.84
CA ASN A 351 6.15 -23.63 -17.18
C ASN A 351 5.00 -22.61 -17.17
N GLU A 352 4.94 -21.77 -18.21
CA GLU A 352 3.82 -20.83 -18.38
C GLU A 352 2.54 -21.58 -18.72
N LEU A 353 1.47 -21.29 -17.96
CA LEU A 353 0.16 -21.88 -18.08
C LEU A 353 -0.72 -21.16 -19.11
N GLY A 354 -1.72 -21.88 -19.60
CA GLY A 354 -2.70 -21.39 -20.56
C GLY A 354 -3.78 -20.50 -19.96
N VAL A 355 -4.81 -20.25 -20.80
CA VAL A 355 -5.99 -19.47 -20.38
C VAL A 355 -6.80 -20.25 -19.35
N ASP A 356 -7.23 -19.55 -18.30
CA ASP A 356 -8.03 -20.06 -17.17
C ASP A 356 -7.36 -21.16 -16.32
N GLU A 357 -6.08 -21.46 -16.54
CA GLU A 357 -5.32 -22.41 -15.73
C GLU A 357 -4.74 -21.68 -14.49
N PRO A 358 -5.02 -22.18 -13.26
CA PRO A 358 -4.49 -21.57 -12.03
C PRO A 358 -3.01 -21.90 -11.82
N GLY A 359 -2.21 -20.90 -11.45
CA GLY A 359 -0.81 -21.06 -11.13
C GLY A 359 -0.26 -19.86 -10.35
N GLU A 360 1.04 -19.85 -10.06
CA GLU A 360 1.67 -18.73 -9.39
C GLU A 360 1.80 -17.52 -10.33
N ILE A 361 1.44 -16.36 -9.82
CA ILE A 361 1.65 -15.08 -10.51
C ILE A 361 3.13 -14.71 -10.36
N ILE A 362 3.83 -14.55 -11.48
CA ILE A 362 5.18 -13.98 -11.50
C ILE A 362 5.20 -12.71 -12.35
N THR A 363 6.11 -11.80 -12.01
CA THR A 363 6.21 -10.51 -12.70
C THR A 363 7.64 -10.09 -12.93
N ARG A 364 7.90 -9.37 -14.03
CA ARG A 364 9.19 -8.81 -14.39
C ARG A 364 9.02 -7.39 -14.94
N GLY A 365 9.97 -6.51 -14.63
CA GLY A 365 9.99 -5.15 -15.14
C GLY A 365 10.64 -4.16 -14.17
N PRO A 366 10.61 -2.86 -14.51
CA PRO A 366 11.28 -1.81 -13.72
C PRO A 366 10.68 -1.61 -12.32
N HIS A 367 9.51 -2.16 -12.04
CA HIS A 367 8.81 -2.09 -10.75
C HIS A 367 9.34 -3.11 -9.72
N VAL A 368 10.08 -4.13 -10.13
CA VAL A 368 10.56 -5.21 -9.25
C VAL A 368 11.69 -4.70 -8.36
N MET A 369 11.60 -4.97 -7.06
CA MET A 369 12.60 -4.59 -6.05
C MET A 369 14.01 -5.08 -6.39
N LYS A 370 15.01 -4.45 -5.79
CA LYS A 370 16.40 -4.94 -5.85
C LYS A 370 16.60 -6.22 -5.03
N GLY A 371 15.86 -6.36 -3.95
CA GLY A 371 15.90 -7.50 -3.03
C GLY A 371 15.54 -7.10 -1.61
N TYR A 372 15.74 -8.03 -0.68
CA TYR A 372 15.57 -7.77 0.76
C TYR A 372 16.88 -7.32 1.40
N PHE A 373 16.81 -6.26 2.19
CA PHE A 373 17.96 -5.66 2.85
C PHE A 373 18.71 -6.70 3.71
N ARG A 374 20.00 -6.92 3.41
CA ARG A 374 20.88 -7.89 4.09
C ARG A 374 20.32 -9.31 4.16
N ARG A 375 19.45 -9.69 3.22
CA ARG A 375 18.85 -11.04 3.15
C ARG A 375 19.01 -11.61 1.72
N PRO A 376 20.25 -11.91 1.28
CA PRO A 376 20.49 -12.42 -0.10
C PRO A 376 19.77 -13.74 -0.35
N ASP A 377 19.69 -14.64 0.64
CA ASP A 377 19.02 -15.93 0.48
C ASP A 377 17.50 -15.74 0.28
N ALA A 378 16.86 -14.92 1.11
CA ALA A 378 15.44 -14.58 0.94
C ALA A 378 15.17 -13.86 -0.39
N THR A 379 16.13 -13.09 -0.90
CA THR A 379 16.03 -12.45 -2.21
C THR A 379 16.10 -13.50 -3.31
N ALA A 380 17.06 -14.43 -3.23
CA ALA A 380 17.23 -15.53 -4.19
C ALA A 380 16.02 -16.48 -4.22
N GLU A 381 15.30 -16.64 -3.10
CA GLU A 381 14.03 -17.40 -3.05
C GLU A 381 12.87 -16.73 -3.81
N ARG A 382 12.93 -15.41 -3.99
CA ARG A 382 11.81 -14.61 -4.52
C ARG A 382 12.08 -14.02 -5.90
N VAL A 383 13.34 -13.83 -6.27
CA VAL A 383 13.71 -13.21 -7.54
C VAL A 383 14.67 -14.11 -8.30
N HIS A 384 14.23 -14.63 -9.46
CA HIS A 384 15.01 -15.50 -10.34
C HIS A 384 15.01 -14.91 -11.75
N ASP A 385 16.17 -14.68 -12.33
CA ASP A 385 16.34 -14.15 -13.69
C ASP A 385 15.50 -12.88 -13.98
N GLY A 386 15.38 -12.00 -12.96
CA GLY A 386 14.60 -10.78 -13.01
C GLY A 386 13.09 -10.96 -12.83
N TRP A 387 12.60 -12.19 -12.68
CA TRP A 387 11.22 -12.49 -12.32
C TRP A 387 11.04 -12.53 -10.81
N LEU A 388 10.07 -11.76 -10.31
CA LEU A 388 9.61 -11.86 -8.93
C LEU A 388 8.50 -12.90 -8.85
N TYR A 389 8.69 -13.88 -7.99
CA TYR A 389 7.70 -14.88 -7.59
C TYR A 389 6.86 -14.28 -6.46
N THR A 390 5.59 -13.95 -6.75
CA THR A 390 4.78 -13.17 -5.81
C THR A 390 4.30 -13.99 -4.61
N GLY A 391 4.24 -15.32 -4.74
CA GLY A 391 3.59 -16.21 -3.79
C GLY A 391 2.06 -16.12 -3.83
N ASP A 392 1.52 -15.38 -4.79
CA ASP A 392 0.09 -15.29 -5.04
C ASP A 392 -0.30 -16.23 -6.18
N VAL A 393 -1.44 -16.90 -6.04
CA VAL A 393 -2.02 -17.75 -7.08
C VAL A 393 -3.05 -16.96 -7.86
N GLY A 394 -3.02 -17.11 -9.16
CA GLY A 394 -3.97 -16.46 -10.06
C GLY A 394 -4.17 -17.23 -11.35
N LYS A 395 -4.96 -16.67 -12.23
CA LYS A 395 -5.18 -17.16 -13.60
C LYS A 395 -5.32 -16.00 -14.57
N ARG A 396 -5.10 -16.26 -15.85
CA ARG A 396 -5.32 -15.29 -16.94
C ARG A 396 -6.52 -15.68 -17.76
N GLY A 397 -7.51 -14.81 -17.89
CA GLY A 397 -8.65 -15.02 -18.79
C GLY A 397 -8.28 -14.83 -20.26
N ALA A 398 -9.14 -15.35 -21.16
CA ALA A 398 -8.97 -15.24 -22.61
C ALA A 398 -8.92 -13.77 -23.11
N ASP A 399 -9.47 -12.85 -22.36
CA ASP A 399 -9.47 -11.40 -22.62
C ASP A 399 -8.21 -10.68 -22.11
N GLY A 400 -7.25 -11.43 -21.53
CA GLY A 400 -5.98 -10.94 -21.02
C GLY A 400 -6.05 -10.29 -19.63
N TYR A 401 -7.20 -10.36 -18.94
CA TYR A 401 -7.32 -9.94 -17.54
C TYR A 401 -6.82 -11.04 -16.60
N TYR A 402 -6.17 -10.63 -15.53
CA TYR A 402 -5.71 -11.52 -14.46
C TYR A 402 -6.72 -11.57 -13.33
N TYR A 403 -6.81 -12.71 -12.66
CA TYR A 403 -7.70 -12.96 -11.52
C TYR A 403 -6.88 -13.53 -10.38
N HIS A 404 -6.96 -12.91 -9.20
CA HIS A 404 -6.27 -13.35 -7.99
C HIS A 404 -7.13 -14.39 -7.27
N LEU A 405 -6.55 -15.55 -6.96
CA LEU A 405 -7.23 -16.67 -6.31
C LEU A 405 -6.84 -16.83 -4.83
N GLY A 406 -5.79 -16.14 -4.37
CA GLY A 406 -5.32 -16.17 -2.99
C GLY A 406 -3.82 -16.32 -2.89
N ARG A 407 -3.32 -16.41 -1.66
CA ARG A 407 -1.93 -16.74 -1.38
C ARG A 407 -1.70 -18.24 -1.60
N ARG A 408 -0.53 -18.62 -2.11
CA ARG A 408 -0.11 -20.02 -2.20
C ARG A 408 -0.09 -20.69 -0.82
N ASP A 409 0.39 -19.98 0.18
CA ASP A 409 0.51 -20.47 1.56
C ASP A 409 -0.86 -20.56 2.29
N ASP A 410 -1.87 -19.82 1.82
CA ASP A 410 -3.25 -19.87 2.34
C ASP A 410 -4.12 -20.94 1.64
N MET A 411 -3.59 -21.58 0.60
CA MET A 411 -4.31 -22.62 -0.14
C MET A 411 -4.63 -23.81 0.77
N ILE A 412 -5.89 -24.22 0.78
CA ILE A 412 -6.39 -25.34 1.60
C ILE A 412 -6.31 -26.62 0.77
N ILE A 413 -5.59 -27.62 1.29
CA ILE A 413 -5.49 -28.93 0.64
C ILE A 413 -6.40 -29.92 1.36
N THR A 414 -7.60 -30.13 0.82
CA THR A 414 -8.59 -31.03 1.39
C THR A 414 -8.71 -32.31 0.58
N GLY A 415 -8.33 -33.46 1.16
CA GLY A 415 -8.38 -34.75 0.46
C GLY A 415 -7.54 -34.79 -0.82
N GLY A 416 -6.44 -34.06 -0.90
CA GLY A 416 -5.57 -33.95 -2.08
C GLY A 416 -6.07 -32.97 -3.15
N LEU A 417 -7.16 -32.23 -2.90
CA LEU A 417 -7.70 -31.22 -3.81
C LEU A 417 -7.39 -29.81 -3.29
N ASN A 418 -6.96 -28.93 -4.20
CA ASN A 418 -6.66 -27.55 -3.89
C ASN A 418 -7.91 -26.69 -3.86
N VAL A 419 -8.11 -25.97 -2.75
CA VAL A 419 -9.17 -24.98 -2.58
C VAL A 419 -8.55 -23.62 -2.30
N TYR A 420 -8.90 -22.65 -3.11
CA TYR A 420 -8.45 -21.28 -2.96
C TYR A 420 -9.45 -20.50 -2.12
N PRO A 421 -9.07 -20.00 -0.93
CA PRO A 421 -9.99 -19.30 -0.02
C PRO A 421 -10.78 -18.18 -0.69
N ALA A 422 -10.14 -17.37 -1.53
CA ALA A 422 -10.80 -16.23 -2.18
C ALA A 422 -11.96 -16.64 -3.10
N GLU A 423 -11.93 -17.83 -3.71
CA GLU A 423 -13.04 -18.32 -4.54
C GLU A 423 -14.29 -18.55 -3.67
N VAL A 424 -14.11 -19.16 -2.52
CA VAL A 424 -15.20 -19.43 -1.57
C VAL A 424 -15.67 -18.13 -0.91
N GLU A 425 -14.74 -17.26 -0.51
CA GLU A 425 -15.01 -15.94 0.08
C GLU A 425 -15.84 -15.06 -0.85
N ASN A 426 -15.47 -14.99 -2.12
CA ASN A 426 -16.19 -14.20 -3.12
C ASN A 426 -17.64 -14.68 -3.28
N LEU A 427 -17.87 -15.99 -3.22
CA LEU A 427 -19.24 -16.51 -3.27
C LEU A 427 -20.00 -16.22 -1.97
N ILE A 428 -19.38 -16.38 -0.80
CA ILE A 428 -20.00 -16.05 0.50
C ILE A 428 -20.45 -14.58 0.52
N TYR A 429 -19.67 -13.67 -0.04
CA TYR A 429 -20.03 -12.24 -0.14
C TYR A 429 -21.30 -11.99 -0.97
N THR A 430 -21.69 -12.90 -1.87
CA THR A 430 -22.93 -12.76 -2.64
C THR A 430 -24.18 -13.19 -1.86
N PHE A 431 -24.01 -13.83 -0.72
CA PHE A 431 -25.13 -14.24 0.13
C PHE A 431 -25.69 -13.05 0.92
N PRO A 432 -27.03 -12.84 0.92
CA PRO A 432 -27.66 -11.72 1.59
C PRO A 432 -27.31 -11.66 3.09
N GLY A 433 -26.99 -10.48 3.59
CA GLY A 433 -26.71 -10.25 5.01
C GLY A 433 -25.25 -10.43 5.42
N VAL A 434 -24.36 -10.87 4.54
CA VAL A 434 -22.91 -10.99 4.82
C VAL A 434 -22.22 -9.65 4.66
N GLN A 435 -21.60 -9.17 5.72
CA GLN A 435 -20.77 -7.97 5.74
C GLN A 435 -19.31 -8.28 5.48
N GLU A 436 -18.76 -9.27 6.20
CA GLU A 436 -17.37 -9.73 6.04
C GLU A 436 -17.32 -11.24 6.12
N ASN A 437 -16.32 -11.84 5.51
CA ASN A 437 -16.03 -13.25 5.70
C ASN A 437 -14.54 -13.54 5.51
N ILE A 438 -14.11 -14.67 6.07
CA ILE A 438 -12.78 -15.23 5.87
C ILE A 438 -12.87 -16.75 5.84
N VAL A 439 -12.19 -17.35 4.87
CA VAL A 439 -12.09 -18.80 4.71
C VAL A 439 -10.71 -19.26 5.15
N PHE A 440 -10.62 -20.33 5.91
CA PHE A 440 -9.40 -20.80 6.54
C PHE A 440 -9.34 -22.32 6.63
N ALA A 441 -8.11 -22.85 6.75
CA ALA A 441 -7.86 -24.26 6.91
C ALA A 441 -8.11 -24.71 8.37
N ILE A 442 -8.78 -25.82 8.55
CA ILE A 442 -8.91 -26.51 9.84
C ILE A 442 -8.18 -27.86 9.69
N PRO A 443 -7.23 -28.21 10.57
CA PRO A 443 -6.58 -29.52 10.55
C PRO A 443 -7.60 -30.65 10.70
N ASP A 444 -7.49 -31.70 9.87
CA ASP A 444 -8.35 -32.88 9.88
C ASP A 444 -7.55 -34.16 9.72
N SER A 445 -7.81 -35.15 10.56
CA SER A 445 -7.05 -36.39 10.59
C SER A 445 -7.23 -37.31 9.38
N LYS A 446 -8.33 -37.14 8.61
CA LYS A 446 -8.67 -37.97 7.44
C LYS A 446 -8.32 -37.29 6.12
N ARG A 447 -8.58 -35.99 6.02
CA ARG A 447 -8.42 -35.22 4.80
C ARG A 447 -7.19 -34.29 4.80
N GLY A 448 -6.40 -34.31 5.90
CA GLY A 448 -5.29 -33.39 6.14
C GLY A 448 -5.80 -32.01 6.59
N GLN A 449 -6.63 -31.38 5.78
CA GLN A 449 -7.32 -30.12 6.07
C GLN A 449 -8.77 -30.18 5.63
N VAL A 450 -9.63 -29.44 6.33
CA VAL A 450 -11.00 -29.13 5.93
C VAL A 450 -11.24 -27.64 5.94
N ILE A 451 -12.32 -27.18 5.31
CA ILE A 451 -12.57 -25.77 5.09
C ILE A 451 -13.43 -25.22 6.23
N GLY A 452 -12.93 -24.16 6.88
CA GLY A 452 -13.70 -23.31 7.78
C GLY A 452 -14.05 -21.98 7.12
N ALA A 453 -15.19 -21.39 7.51
CA ALA A 453 -15.55 -20.03 7.16
C ALA A 453 -16.04 -19.27 8.40
N ALA A 454 -15.46 -18.10 8.67
CA ALA A 454 -15.98 -17.16 9.65
C ALA A 454 -16.69 -16.02 8.91
N VAL A 455 -17.90 -15.66 9.36
CA VAL A 455 -18.77 -14.71 8.66
C VAL A 455 -19.28 -13.68 9.66
N VAL A 456 -19.22 -12.40 9.27
CA VAL A 456 -19.75 -11.27 10.02
C VAL A 456 -21.01 -10.78 9.31
N PRO A 457 -22.18 -10.75 9.97
CA PRO A 457 -23.40 -10.21 9.37
C PRO A 457 -23.42 -8.69 9.37
N HIS A 458 -24.18 -8.09 8.47
CA HIS A 458 -24.50 -6.66 8.57
C HIS A 458 -25.24 -6.37 9.89
N PRO A 459 -25.08 -5.17 10.49
CA PRO A 459 -25.81 -4.76 11.68
C PRO A 459 -27.32 -4.98 11.53
N GLY A 460 -27.91 -5.79 12.42
CA GLY A 460 -29.34 -6.14 12.42
C GLY A 460 -29.74 -7.26 11.46
N ALA A 461 -28.83 -7.79 10.65
CA ALA A 461 -29.12 -8.95 9.82
C ALA A 461 -29.01 -10.25 10.64
N GLN A 462 -29.97 -11.14 10.46
CA GLN A 462 -29.90 -12.52 10.98
C GLN A 462 -29.34 -13.42 9.88
N LEU A 463 -28.19 -14.01 10.12
CA LEU A 463 -27.52 -14.90 9.18
C LEU A 463 -27.73 -16.35 9.63
N SER A 464 -28.38 -17.14 8.79
CA SER A 464 -28.57 -18.56 9.02
C SER A 464 -27.42 -19.35 8.41
N GLU A 465 -26.63 -20.01 9.27
CA GLU A 465 -25.55 -20.90 8.81
C GLU A 465 -26.07 -21.99 7.87
N LYS A 466 -27.27 -22.54 8.18
CA LYS A 466 -27.92 -23.57 7.38
C LYS A 466 -28.28 -23.10 5.98
N GLU A 467 -28.83 -21.87 5.86
CA GLU A 467 -29.17 -21.29 4.56
C GLU A 467 -27.93 -20.93 3.76
N LEU A 468 -26.92 -20.35 4.41
CA LEU A 468 -25.64 -20.07 3.77
C LEU A 468 -24.97 -21.36 3.27
N LEU A 469 -24.97 -22.42 4.07
CA LEU A 469 -24.40 -23.71 3.67
C LEU A 469 -25.18 -24.33 2.50
N ALA A 470 -26.51 -24.24 2.48
CA ALA A 470 -27.34 -24.68 1.36
C ALA A 470 -27.02 -23.88 0.08
N PHE A 471 -26.88 -22.57 0.20
CA PHE A 471 -26.49 -21.70 -0.92
C PHE A 471 -25.11 -22.07 -1.48
N LEU A 472 -24.12 -22.30 -0.62
CA LEU A 472 -22.77 -22.69 -1.04
C LEU A 472 -22.76 -24.07 -1.73
N ARG A 473 -23.52 -25.03 -1.23
CA ARG A 473 -23.67 -26.34 -1.86
C ARG A 473 -24.31 -26.29 -3.25
N ALA A 474 -25.20 -25.34 -3.47
CA ALA A 474 -25.84 -25.15 -4.77
C ALA A 474 -24.90 -24.50 -5.82
N ASN A 475 -23.84 -23.81 -5.38
CA ASN A 475 -22.99 -22.96 -6.24
C ASN A 475 -21.51 -23.35 -6.26
N LEU A 476 -21.07 -24.30 -5.41
CA LEU A 476 -19.69 -24.78 -5.37
C LEU A 476 -19.62 -26.28 -5.61
N ALA A 477 -18.51 -26.75 -6.13
CA ALA A 477 -18.16 -28.16 -6.07
C ALA A 477 -18.09 -28.65 -4.62
N ASN A 478 -18.56 -29.87 -4.34
CA ASN A 478 -18.70 -30.39 -2.97
C ASN A 478 -17.43 -30.26 -2.12
N PHE A 479 -16.26 -30.45 -2.70
CA PHE A 479 -14.98 -30.38 -2.00
C PHE A 479 -14.57 -28.94 -1.61
N LYS A 480 -15.21 -27.90 -2.19
CA LYS A 480 -14.98 -26.48 -1.89
C LYS A 480 -15.95 -25.93 -0.84
N VAL A 481 -16.98 -26.69 -0.49
CA VAL A 481 -17.98 -26.25 0.48
C VAL A 481 -17.37 -26.28 1.88
N PRO A 482 -17.51 -25.21 2.69
CA PRO A 482 -17.02 -25.20 4.07
C PRO A 482 -17.66 -26.33 4.91
N ASP A 483 -16.82 -27.06 5.64
CA ASP A 483 -17.25 -28.05 6.62
C ASP A 483 -17.78 -27.41 7.90
N LYS A 484 -17.29 -26.22 8.22
CA LYS A 484 -17.69 -25.45 9.40
C LYS A 484 -17.86 -23.98 9.04
N ILE A 485 -19.02 -23.43 9.41
CA ILE A 485 -19.29 -22.00 9.35
C ILE A 485 -19.42 -21.49 10.78
N VAL A 486 -18.85 -20.33 11.10
CA VAL A 486 -19.01 -19.65 12.39
C VAL A 486 -19.41 -18.20 12.14
N VAL A 487 -20.40 -17.72 12.86
CA VAL A 487 -20.82 -16.31 12.84
C VAL A 487 -20.06 -15.57 13.93
N ARG A 488 -19.54 -14.38 13.59
CA ARG A 488 -18.74 -13.52 14.48
C ARG A 488 -19.23 -12.08 14.42
N ASP A 489 -18.96 -11.32 15.48
CA ASP A 489 -19.23 -9.88 15.50
C ASP A 489 -18.14 -9.09 14.72
N SER A 490 -16.92 -9.61 14.66
CA SER A 490 -15.80 -9.05 13.91
C SER A 490 -14.76 -10.11 13.57
N LEU A 491 -13.92 -9.84 12.55
CA LEU A 491 -12.78 -10.69 12.21
C LEU A 491 -11.49 -10.19 12.87
N PRO A 492 -10.62 -11.11 13.35
CA PRO A 492 -9.31 -10.75 13.88
C PRO A 492 -8.42 -10.16 12.78
N ARG A 493 -7.62 -9.12 13.14
CA ARG A 493 -6.76 -8.40 12.19
C ARG A 493 -5.37 -8.19 12.75
N THR A 494 -4.39 -8.14 11.85
CA THR A 494 -3.03 -7.69 12.15
C THR A 494 -3.01 -6.19 12.42
N SER A 495 -1.88 -5.68 12.93
CA SER A 495 -1.63 -4.23 13.09
C SER A 495 -1.77 -3.45 11.77
N SER A 496 -1.49 -4.10 10.63
CA SER A 496 -1.69 -3.53 9.29
C SER A 496 -3.13 -3.59 8.76
N GLY A 497 -4.08 -4.15 9.54
CA GLY A 497 -5.49 -4.27 9.17
C GLY A 497 -5.84 -5.48 8.30
N LYS A 498 -4.88 -6.38 8.01
CA LYS A 498 -5.14 -7.64 7.28
C LYS A 498 -5.83 -8.65 8.19
N SER A 499 -6.81 -9.37 7.68
CA SER A 499 -7.50 -10.44 8.41
C SER A 499 -6.55 -11.62 8.71
N ILE A 500 -6.67 -12.18 9.91
CA ILE A 500 -5.86 -13.31 10.38
C ILE A 500 -6.62 -14.60 10.08
N ARG A 501 -5.99 -15.56 9.37
CA ARG A 501 -6.57 -16.86 8.97
C ARG A 501 -6.27 -18.01 9.94
N ASP A 502 -5.95 -17.70 11.20
CA ASP A 502 -5.66 -18.73 12.18
C ASP A 502 -6.93 -19.43 12.69
N ALA A 503 -7.00 -20.74 12.49
CA ALA A 503 -8.16 -21.54 12.88
C ALA A 503 -8.45 -21.50 14.39
N GLN A 504 -7.41 -21.45 15.23
CA GLN A 504 -7.60 -21.41 16.69
C GLN A 504 -8.28 -20.11 17.10
N THR A 505 -7.81 -18.98 16.57
CA THR A 505 -8.39 -17.67 16.81
C THR A 505 -9.81 -17.56 16.25
N LEU A 506 -10.04 -18.08 15.04
CA LEU A 506 -11.34 -17.97 14.36
C LEU A 506 -12.40 -18.93 14.92
N LEU A 507 -12.00 -20.04 15.53
CA LEU A 507 -12.89 -21.02 16.14
C LEU A 507 -13.09 -20.82 17.65
N ALA A 508 -12.23 -20.05 18.31
CA ALA A 508 -12.41 -19.68 19.71
C ALA A 508 -13.71 -18.87 19.87
N ASN A 509 -14.50 -19.19 20.89
CA ASN A 509 -15.79 -18.54 21.18
C ASN A 509 -15.62 -17.09 21.64
#